data_d58ba9e2edbed1027d78223ef376fbf1
#
_entry.id   d58ba9e2edbed1027d78223ef376fbf1
#
_cell.length_a   1.000
_cell.length_b   1.000
_cell.length_c   1.000
_cell.angle_alpha   90.00
_cell.angle_beta   90.00
_cell.angle_gamma   90.00
#
_symmetry.space_group_name_H-M   'P 1'
#
loop_
_entity.id
_entity.type
_entity.pdbx_description
1 polymer ?
#
loop_
_entity_poly.entity_id
_entity_poly.type
_entity_poly.pdbx_seq_one_letter_code
_entity_poly.pdbx_strand_id
1 'polypeptide(L)'
;PAEASDAPVRIAQAPPANAVLGQPGDSGVILDGTLPPALPPDSGNVIQGAPPSVITVPGEFVVPPGTPGSSATVAPDNIPGAAPLGAGEPPGTFPDIPGMNMNDVGPDRQEPFANRSFADITTNLEEAPTGKFMFGLGASSYGGLSGNFIVHEKNFDIFNIPKSWRDVTNGQAFRGGGQEFRFEASPGTQINRMLVSFRDPYVMDLPISLNVSGYAFTRAYPNWNEKRGGGRFSLGRQFGTSVYADVAMRVEDINFYGYASPPPSEYLAASGNTFLASLRPSITFDNRNDPVAPNKGQYFQAAFEQGWGSFTYPKVELEGRKYYTVWQRPDGSGKQTFTMRGFFGLTGTGTPVYERFFAGDFRSMRGFAYRGVGPYVFNQNIGGVMSAIGSVEYQFPWTANDKFHQVVFSDFGNVEKDYTFTTFRLAVGTGIRVVIPQFGPYPLAFDFAYPICKGPDDKERLFTFFIGAFW
;
A
#
# COMPACT_ATOMS: atom_id res chain seq x y z
N PRO A 1 61.04 47.82 -17.42
CA PRO A 1 61.16 46.40 -17.47
C PRO A 1 60.74 45.83 -16.13
N ALA A 2 59.65 45.22 -16.08
CA ALA A 2 59.13 44.47 -14.94
C ALA A 2 58.74 43.08 -15.46
N GLU A 3 59.40 42.08 -14.91
CA GLU A 3 59.26 40.66 -15.20
C GLU A 3 57.89 40.18 -14.82
N ALA A 4 57.28 39.45 -15.74
CA ALA A 4 56.07 38.68 -15.52
C ALA A 4 56.38 37.34 -14.83
N SER A 5 55.81 37.10 -13.65
CA SER A 5 55.90 35.85 -12.91
C SER A 5 54.90 34.86 -13.45
N ASP A 6 55.38 33.82 -14.12
CA ASP A 6 54.61 32.63 -14.50
C ASP A 6 54.33 31.76 -13.24
N ALA A 7 53.08 31.70 -12.83
CA ALA A 7 52.59 30.71 -11.87
C ALA A 7 51.78 29.62 -12.61
N PRO A 8 52.09 28.32 -12.43
CA PRO A 8 51.36 27.27 -13.14
C PRO A 8 49.94 27.09 -12.61
N VAL A 9 48.98 27.11 -13.54
CA VAL A 9 47.59 26.77 -13.30
C VAL A 9 47.52 25.29 -12.91
N ARG A 10 47.14 25.01 -11.65
CA ARG A 10 46.78 23.66 -11.21
C ARG A 10 45.36 23.34 -11.71
N ILE A 11 45.26 22.47 -12.69
CA ILE A 11 44.03 21.80 -13.07
C ILE A 11 43.66 20.82 -11.95
N ALA A 12 42.59 21.12 -11.23
CA ALA A 12 42.03 20.21 -10.26
C ALA A 12 41.46 19.01 -11.03
N GLN A 13 42.05 17.84 -10.83
CA GLN A 13 41.48 16.56 -11.29
C GLN A 13 40.16 16.33 -10.57
N ALA A 14 39.10 16.07 -11.35
CA ALA A 14 37.83 15.56 -10.84
C ALA A 14 38.07 14.21 -10.15
N PRO A 15 37.41 13.96 -9.00
CA PRO A 15 37.50 12.66 -8.36
C PRO A 15 36.84 11.59 -9.25
N PRO A 16 37.32 10.34 -9.19
CA PRO A 16 36.77 9.25 -9.98
C PRO A 16 35.31 9.00 -9.63
N ALA A 17 34.48 8.79 -10.64
CA ALA A 17 33.08 8.43 -10.50
C ALA A 17 32.97 7.06 -9.77
N ASN A 18 32.69 7.10 -8.49
CA ASN A 18 32.31 5.90 -7.75
C ASN A 18 30.92 5.47 -8.23
N ALA A 19 30.85 4.26 -8.77
CA ALA A 19 29.60 3.60 -9.10
C ALA A 19 28.76 3.45 -7.81
N VAL A 20 27.71 4.25 -7.71
CA VAL A 20 26.74 4.15 -6.63
C VAL A 20 25.74 3.07 -6.99
N LEU A 21 25.83 1.95 -6.29
CA LEU A 21 24.81 0.88 -6.30
C LEU A 21 23.56 1.42 -5.61
N GLY A 22 22.44 1.23 -6.26
CA GLY A 22 21.12 1.81 -5.91
C GLY A 22 20.40 1.24 -4.71
N GLN A 23 19.16 1.74 -4.44
CA GLN A 23 18.55 1.44 -3.15
C GLN A 23 17.05 1.60 -2.93
N PRO A 24 16.49 1.06 -1.77
CA PRO A 24 15.13 0.59 -1.65
C PRO A 24 14.07 1.53 -1.11
N GLY A 25 12.96 1.16 -1.22
CA GLY A 25 11.61 0.82 -1.18
C GLY A 25 10.79 1.50 -0.15
N ASP A 26 9.86 2.30 -0.58
CA ASP A 26 8.72 2.69 0.22
C ASP A 26 7.48 2.00 -0.37
N SER A 27 6.84 1.12 0.40
CA SER A 27 5.60 0.45 0.03
C SER A 27 4.39 1.35 0.30
N GLY A 28 4.39 2.50 -0.28
CA GLY A 28 3.28 3.43 -0.29
C GLY A 28 3.44 4.31 -1.50
N VAL A 29 2.41 4.50 -2.28
CA VAL A 29 2.38 5.51 -3.31
C VAL A 29 2.49 6.86 -2.63
N ILE A 30 3.70 7.35 -2.43
CA ILE A 30 3.93 8.74 -2.12
C ILE A 30 4.20 9.40 -3.46
N LEU A 31 3.15 9.79 -4.11
CA LEU A 31 3.24 10.91 -4.99
C LEU A 31 3.44 12.11 -4.06
N ASP A 32 4.68 12.57 -4.01
CA ASP A 32 5.02 13.88 -3.53
C ASP A 32 4.67 14.23 -2.08
N GLY A 33 5.38 13.65 -1.13
CA GLY A 33 5.40 14.12 0.27
C GLY A 33 4.11 13.91 1.07
N THR A 34 3.04 13.42 0.46
CA THR A 34 1.88 12.97 1.21
C THR A 34 2.15 11.59 1.78
N LEU A 35 1.98 11.42 3.08
CA LEU A 35 1.87 10.09 3.68
C LEU A 35 0.79 9.32 2.91
N PRO A 36 0.97 8.01 2.69
CA PRO A 36 -0.11 7.20 2.16
C PRO A 36 -1.34 7.44 3.03
N PRO A 37 -2.54 7.53 2.44
CA PRO A 37 -3.75 7.46 3.23
C PRO A 37 -3.61 6.25 4.15
N ALA A 38 -4.08 6.38 5.38
CA ALA A 38 -4.18 5.24 6.28
C ALA A 38 -4.73 4.08 5.46
N LEU A 39 -4.05 2.94 5.52
CA LEU A 39 -4.56 1.73 4.87
C LEU A 39 -6.05 1.64 5.24
N PRO A 40 -6.93 1.38 4.28
CA PRO A 40 -8.32 1.12 4.62
C PRO A 40 -8.35 0.09 5.74
N PRO A 41 -9.29 0.18 6.68
CA PRO A 41 -9.39 -0.80 7.74
C PRO A 41 -9.33 -2.16 7.08
N ASP A 42 -8.42 -2.99 7.56
CA ASP A 42 -8.31 -4.39 7.14
C ASP A 42 -9.73 -4.95 7.21
N SER A 43 -10.35 -5.13 6.04
CA SER A 43 -11.65 -5.78 5.96
C SER A 43 -11.43 -7.21 6.41
N GLY A 44 -11.72 -7.45 7.66
CA GLY A 44 -11.72 -8.65 8.44
C GLY A 44 -10.94 -9.85 7.90
N ASN A 45 -10.03 -10.36 8.72
CA ASN A 45 -9.46 -11.71 8.61
C ASN A 45 -8.46 -11.96 7.48
N VAL A 46 -7.33 -11.28 7.52
CA VAL A 46 -6.09 -11.95 7.11
C VAL A 46 -5.40 -12.41 8.39
N ILE A 47 -5.70 -13.64 8.81
CA ILE A 47 -4.89 -14.36 9.77
C ILE A 47 -3.57 -14.70 9.07
N GLN A 48 -2.58 -13.81 9.17
CA GLN A 48 -1.21 -14.14 8.79
C GLN A 48 -0.50 -14.76 9.99
N GLY A 49 -0.17 -16.03 9.84
CA GLY A 49 0.90 -16.68 10.62
C GLY A 49 0.51 -17.45 11.85
N ALA A 50 -0.70 -18.03 11.93
CA ALA A 50 -0.93 -19.17 12.80
C ALA A 50 -0.57 -20.48 12.06
N PRO A 51 0.07 -21.47 12.70
CA PRO A 51 0.16 -22.81 12.14
C PRO A 51 -1.27 -23.33 11.89
N PRO A 52 -1.50 -24.14 10.84
CA PRO A 52 -2.84 -24.59 10.49
C PRO A 52 -3.48 -25.34 11.66
N SER A 53 -4.64 -24.83 12.10
CA SER A 53 -5.46 -25.53 13.09
C SER A 53 -5.98 -26.81 12.47
N VAL A 54 -5.59 -27.95 12.98
CA VAL A 54 -6.12 -29.25 12.55
C VAL A 54 -7.49 -29.42 13.18
N ILE A 55 -8.54 -29.37 12.37
CA ILE A 55 -9.90 -29.74 12.80
C ILE A 55 -9.97 -31.27 12.72
N THR A 56 -9.90 -31.93 13.89
CA THR A 56 -10.11 -33.39 13.96
C THR A 56 -11.59 -33.68 14.13
N VAL A 57 -12.23 -34.17 13.10
CA VAL A 57 -13.59 -34.73 13.19
C VAL A 57 -13.43 -36.23 13.45
N PRO A 58 -14.14 -36.83 14.41
CA PRO A 58 -14.14 -38.27 14.58
C PRO A 58 -14.79 -38.94 13.37
N GLY A 59 -13.96 -39.60 12.51
CA GLY A 59 -14.36 -40.22 11.24
C GLY A 59 -13.61 -39.56 10.08
N GLU A 60 -12.36 -39.93 9.96
CA GLU A 60 -11.43 -39.71 8.86
C GLU A 60 -11.84 -38.76 7.71
N PHE A 61 -11.50 -37.48 7.89
CA PHE A 61 -11.17 -36.61 6.76
C PHE A 61 -9.93 -35.78 7.14
N VAL A 62 -8.77 -36.23 6.68
CA VAL A 62 -7.53 -35.48 6.78
C VAL A 62 -7.44 -34.50 5.61
N VAL A 63 -7.56 -33.21 5.88
CA VAL A 63 -7.24 -32.16 4.89
C VAL A 63 -5.74 -31.92 4.95
N PRO A 64 -5.00 -32.11 3.86
CA PRO A 64 -3.55 -31.90 3.85
C PRO A 64 -3.22 -30.42 4.13
N PRO A 65 -2.15 -30.13 4.89
CA PRO A 65 -1.70 -28.77 5.15
C PRO A 65 -1.10 -28.18 3.89
N GLY A 66 -1.61 -27.06 3.40
CA GLY A 66 -0.93 -26.34 2.33
C GLY A 66 -1.76 -25.56 1.34
N THR A 67 -3.04 -25.31 1.58
CA THR A 67 -3.84 -24.42 0.71
C THR A 67 -4.12 -23.10 1.45
N PRO A 68 -3.50 -21.97 1.08
CA PRO A 68 -3.92 -20.67 1.58
C PRO A 68 -5.25 -20.30 0.94
N GLY A 69 -6.29 -20.09 1.74
CA GLY A 69 -7.47 -19.37 1.31
C GLY A 69 -8.72 -20.16 0.99
N SER A 70 -9.01 -21.29 1.63
CA SER A 70 -10.38 -21.79 1.67
C SER A 70 -10.98 -21.55 3.06
N SER A 71 -11.66 -20.42 3.24
CA SER A 71 -12.74 -20.36 4.20
C SER A 71 -13.82 -21.29 3.69
N ALA A 72 -13.92 -22.49 4.27
CA ALA A 72 -15.07 -23.36 4.04
C ALA A 72 -16.28 -22.73 4.73
N THR A 73 -16.94 -21.81 4.06
CA THR A 73 -18.34 -21.51 4.30
C THR A 73 -19.09 -22.74 3.77
N VAL A 74 -19.42 -23.65 4.66
CA VAL A 74 -20.38 -24.70 4.35
C VAL A 74 -21.72 -23.98 4.18
N ALA A 75 -22.11 -23.74 2.93
CA ALA A 75 -23.48 -23.36 2.62
C ALA A 75 -24.39 -24.52 3.08
N PRO A 76 -25.52 -24.25 3.72
CA PRO A 76 -26.42 -25.28 4.23
C PRO A 76 -27.00 -26.21 3.14
N ASP A 77 -26.77 -25.91 1.87
CA ASP A 77 -27.36 -26.60 0.73
C ASP A 77 -26.55 -27.78 0.18
N ASN A 78 -25.39 -28.12 0.76
CA ASN A 78 -24.53 -29.21 0.26
C ASN A 78 -24.40 -30.41 1.20
N ILE A 79 -25.46 -30.74 1.95
CA ILE A 79 -25.53 -32.03 2.65
C ILE A 79 -26.17 -33.03 1.67
N PRO A 80 -25.46 -34.10 1.25
CA PRO A 80 -26.06 -35.12 0.36
C PRO A 80 -27.26 -35.77 1.07
N GLY A 81 -28.47 -35.54 0.54
CA GLY A 81 -29.71 -36.12 1.05
C GLY A 81 -30.73 -35.14 1.65
N ALA A 82 -30.42 -33.85 1.75
CA ALA A 82 -31.40 -32.84 2.13
C ALA A 82 -32.13 -32.32 0.89
N ALA A 83 -33.44 -32.53 0.82
CA ALA A 83 -34.28 -31.90 -0.20
C ALA A 83 -34.33 -30.37 0.04
N PRO A 84 -34.35 -29.53 -1.03
CA PRO A 84 -34.43 -28.09 -0.87
C PRO A 84 -35.71 -27.69 -0.16
N LEU A 85 -35.62 -26.91 0.89
CA LEU A 85 -36.76 -26.31 1.58
C LEU A 85 -37.46 -25.32 0.63
N GLY A 86 -38.64 -25.71 0.13
CA GLY A 86 -39.46 -24.83 -0.68
C GLY A 86 -39.92 -23.60 0.12
N ALA A 87 -39.83 -22.44 -0.49
CA ALA A 87 -40.32 -21.20 0.07
C ALA A 87 -41.86 -21.28 0.14
N GLY A 88 -42.44 -21.29 1.35
CA GLY A 88 -43.88 -21.00 1.48
C GLY A 88 -44.68 -21.74 2.53
N GLU A 89 -44.14 -22.50 3.47
CA GLU A 89 -44.97 -23.09 4.52
C GLU A 89 -44.83 -22.34 5.87
N PRO A 90 -45.93 -22.10 6.59
CA PRO A 90 -45.91 -21.46 7.89
C PRO A 90 -45.24 -22.38 8.93
N PRO A 91 -44.58 -21.84 9.98
CA PRO A 91 -43.90 -22.61 10.99
C PRO A 91 -44.91 -23.45 11.79
N GLY A 92 -44.86 -24.79 11.66
CA GLY A 92 -45.65 -25.70 12.46
C GLY A 92 -46.30 -26.89 11.72
N THR A 93 -46.22 -26.98 10.40
CA THR A 93 -46.70 -28.14 9.63
C THR A 93 -45.52 -29.05 9.28
N PHE A 94 -45.46 -30.21 9.90
CA PHE A 94 -44.55 -31.28 9.50
C PHE A 94 -45.09 -31.96 8.23
N PRO A 95 -44.25 -32.31 7.24
CA PRO A 95 -44.72 -33.03 6.06
C PRO A 95 -45.27 -34.39 6.45
N ASP A 96 -46.47 -34.76 5.93
CA ASP A 96 -47.05 -36.06 6.09
C ASP A 96 -46.13 -37.14 5.49
N ILE A 97 -45.57 -37.99 6.35
CA ILE A 97 -44.84 -39.17 5.92
C ILE A 97 -45.85 -40.28 5.61
N PRO A 98 -45.94 -40.76 4.36
CA PRO A 98 -46.90 -41.79 4.01
C PRO A 98 -46.64 -43.07 4.81
N GLY A 99 -47.63 -43.48 5.63
CA GLY A 99 -47.59 -44.69 6.44
C GLY A 99 -47.43 -44.49 7.95
N MET A 100 -47.35 -43.24 8.45
CA MET A 100 -47.31 -42.94 9.89
C MET A 100 -48.70 -42.49 10.38
N ASN A 101 -49.37 -43.35 11.14
CA ASN A 101 -50.62 -43.02 11.82
C ASN A 101 -50.31 -42.39 13.18
N MET A 102 -50.55 -41.09 13.32
CA MET A 102 -50.24 -40.30 14.52
C MET A 102 -51.03 -40.73 15.77
N ASN A 103 -51.96 -41.64 15.67
CA ASN A 103 -52.76 -42.16 16.79
C ASN A 103 -52.19 -43.44 17.45
N ASP A 104 -51.04 -43.92 16.99
CA ASP A 104 -50.41 -45.14 17.51
C ASP A 104 -49.19 -44.83 18.39
N VAL A 105 -49.31 -43.84 19.25
CA VAL A 105 -48.30 -43.48 20.25
C VAL A 105 -48.60 -44.26 21.53
N GLY A 106 -48.15 -45.53 21.59
CA GLY A 106 -48.10 -46.27 22.83
C GLY A 106 -47.01 -45.73 23.78
N PRO A 107 -47.15 -45.93 25.11
CA PRO A 107 -46.23 -45.35 26.11
C PRO A 107 -44.79 -45.89 26.08
N ASP A 108 -44.43 -46.78 25.16
CA ASP A 108 -43.10 -47.43 25.08
C ASP A 108 -42.30 -47.10 23.82
N ARG A 109 -42.62 -46.04 23.09
CA ARG A 109 -41.72 -45.60 22.02
C ARG A 109 -40.60 -44.79 22.57
N GLN A 110 -39.42 -45.42 22.64
CA GLN A 110 -38.16 -44.71 22.71
C GLN A 110 -38.14 -43.57 21.69
N GLU A 111 -37.86 -42.39 22.13
CA GLU A 111 -37.87 -41.18 21.29
C GLU A 111 -37.05 -41.39 20.01
N PRO A 112 -37.56 -41.01 18.83
CA PRO A 112 -36.87 -41.19 17.55
C PRO A 112 -35.56 -40.40 17.48
N PHE A 113 -35.21 -39.69 18.54
CA PHE A 113 -33.96 -38.92 18.69
C PHE A 113 -32.87 -39.68 19.45
N ALA A 114 -33.15 -40.88 20.02
CA ALA A 114 -32.17 -41.62 20.82
C ALA A 114 -30.97 -42.17 20.04
N ASN A 115 -31.02 -42.15 18.70
CA ASN A 115 -29.93 -42.58 17.81
C ASN A 115 -29.35 -41.47 16.95
N ARG A 116 -29.48 -40.18 17.34
CA ARG A 116 -28.71 -39.12 16.68
C ARG A 116 -27.30 -39.18 17.19
N SER A 117 -26.37 -39.54 16.33
CA SER A 117 -24.96 -39.32 16.56
C SER A 117 -24.72 -37.85 16.67
N PHE A 118 -24.51 -37.33 17.87
CA PHE A 118 -24.03 -35.98 18.07
C PHE A 118 -22.53 -35.98 17.81
N ALA A 119 -22.05 -35.08 16.97
CA ALA A 119 -20.64 -34.81 16.84
C ALA A 119 -20.31 -33.64 17.76
N ASP A 120 -19.51 -33.88 18.78
CA ASP A 120 -18.96 -32.80 19.60
C ASP A 120 -17.87 -32.09 18.81
N ILE A 121 -18.09 -30.81 18.51
CA ILE A 121 -17.10 -29.97 17.87
C ILE A 121 -16.33 -29.25 19.00
N THR A 122 -15.09 -29.68 19.25
CA THR A 122 -14.19 -29.00 20.18
C THR A 122 -13.34 -28.02 19.40
N THR A 123 -13.51 -26.73 19.67
CA THR A 123 -12.69 -25.67 19.08
C THR A 123 -11.65 -25.23 20.11
N ASN A 124 -10.39 -25.50 19.84
CA ASN A 124 -9.28 -24.96 20.63
C ASN A 124 -8.91 -23.58 20.09
N LEU A 125 -9.06 -22.55 20.91
CA LEU A 125 -8.67 -21.18 20.59
C LEU A 125 -7.37 -20.86 21.33
N GLU A 126 -6.34 -20.50 20.59
CA GLU A 126 -5.11 -19.95 21.14
C GLU A 126 -5.00 -18.48 20.77
N GLU A 127 -4.60 -17.65 21.73
CA GLU A 127 -4.35 -16.23 21.47
C GLU A 127 -3.14 -16.06 20.57
N ALA A 128 -3.34 -15.46 19.40
CA ALA A 128 -2.24 -15.10 18.49
C ALA A 128 -1.47 -13.88 19.04
N PRO A 129 -0.12 -13.83 18.86
CA PRO A 129 0.65 -12.65 19.22
C PRO A 129 0.16 -11.44 18.41
N THR A 130 -0.22 -10.36 19.10
CA THR A 130 -0.71 -9.12 18.50
C THR A 130 0.41 -8.15 18.17
N GLY A 131 1.53 -8.24 18.93
CA GLY A 131 2.74 -7.46 18.73
C GLY A 131 3.68 -8.09 17.71
N LYS A 132 4.24 -7.26 16.81
CA LYS A 132 5.24 -7.69 15.81
C LYS A 132 6.43 -6.75 15.82
N PHE A 133 7.62 -7.33 15.77
CA PHE A 133 8.87 -6.64 15.49
C PHE A 133 9.35 -7.08 14.11
N MET A 134 9.56 -6.12 13.20
CA MET A 134 10.03 -6.43 11.86
C MET A 134 11.28 -5.62 11.56
N PHE A 135 12.28 -6.29 11.00
CA PHE A 135 13.48 -5.70 10.47
C PHE A 135 13.51 -5.93 8.97
N GLY A 136 13.88 -4.94 8.22
CA GLY A 136 13.97 -5.06 6.78
C GLY A 136 15.18 -4.33 6.25
N LEU A 137 15.71 -4.84 5.15
CA LEU A 137 16.67 -4.17 4.29
C LEU A 137 16.09 -4.12 2.90
N GLY A 138 16.36 -3.11 2.24
CA GLY A 138 15.85 -3.01 0.94
C GLY A 138 16.73 -2.15 -0.02
N ALA A 139 16.63 -2.25 -1.40
CA ALA A 139 17.37 -1.57 -2.47
C ALA A 139 16.51 -1.17 -3.69
N SER A 140 16.46 0.12 -4.10
CA SER A 140 15.76 0.57 -5.31
C SER A 140 16.52 1.64 -6.10
N SER A 141 16.19 1.76 -7.37
CA SER A 141 16.87 2.70 -8.27
C SER A 141 16.64 4.19 -7.95
N TYR A 142 15.71 4.54 -7.04
CA TYR A 142 15.37 5.93 -6.74
C TYR A 142 15.51 6.34 -5.28
N GLY A 143 15.51 5.39 -4.38
CA GLY A 143 15.46 5.67 -2.94
C GLY A 143 16.78 5.48 -2.22
N GLY A 144 17.71 4.86 -2.83
CA GLY A 144 18.96 4.59 -2.21
C GLY A 144 18.94 3.28 -1.31
N LEU A 145 19.87 2.84 -0.29
CA LEU A 145 19.87 1.75 0.72
C LEU A 145 19.12 2.20 1.94
N SER A 146 18.19 1.47 2.47
CA SER A 146 17.59 1.75 3.76
C SER A 146 17.46 0.50 4.59
N GLY A 147 17.60 0.68 5.88
CA GLY A 147 17.05 -0.25 6.86
C GLY A 147 15.60 0.07 7.10
N ASN A 148 14.85 -0.87 7.60
CA ASN A 148 13.51 -0.64 8.13
C ASN A 148 13.35 -1.37 9.45
N PHE A 149 12.92 -0.66 10.46
CA PHE A 149 12.60 -1.19 11.78
C PHE A 149 11.16 -0.82 12.10
N ILE A 150 10.32 -1.81 12.35
CA ILE A 150 8.90 -1.61 12.64
C ILE A 150 8.54 -2.33 13.94
N VAL A 151 7.90 -1.59 14.82
CA VAL A 151 7.19 -2.11 16.00
C VAL A 151 5.71 -1.90 15.76
N HIS A 152 4.93 -2.96 15.79
CA HIS A 152 3.51 -2.90 15.50
C HIS A 152 2.73 -3.73 16.53
N GLU A 153 1.83 -3.10 17.28
CA GLU A 153 0.90 -3.73 18.21
C GLU A 153 -0.53 -3.50 17.72
N LYS A 154 -1.27 -4.59 17.46
CA LYS A 154 -2.65 -4.55 16.96
C LYS A 154 -3.73 -4.55 18.05
N ASN A 155 -3.36 -4.86 19.28
CA ASN A 155 -4.27 -4.87 20.42
C ASN A 155 -3.79 -3.87 21.48
N PHE A 156 -3.44 -2.66 21.02
CA PHE A 156 -2.97 -1.59 21.89
C PHE A 156 -4.13 -0.99 22.70
N ASP A 157 -3.82 -0.56 23.91
CA ASP A 157 -4.73 0.19 24.77
C ASP A 157 -3.98 1.38 25.37
N ILE A 158 -4.27 2.57 24.88
CA ILE A 158 -3.61 3.81 25.32
C ILE A 158 -3.92 4.13 26.79
N PHE A 159 -5.03 3.62 27.33
CA PHE A 159 -5.47 3.88 28.69
C PHE A 159 -4.94 2.84 29.69
N ASN A 160 -4.49 1.67 29.23
CA ASN A 160 -3.90 0.64 30.08
C ASN A 160 -2.42 0.92 30.38
N ILE A 161 -2.19 2.05 31.08
CA ILE A 161 -0.84 2.49 31.46
C ILE A 161 -0.26 1.54 32.50
N PRO A 162 0.98 1.03 32.32
CA PRO A 162 1.61 0.10 33.27
C PRO A 162 1.75 0.75 34.65
N LYS A 163 1.32 0.03 35.68
CA LYS A 163 1.43 0.46 37.08
C LYS A 163 2.73 -0.07 37.72
N SER A 164 3.34 -1.06 37.11
CA SER A 164 4.59 -1.67 37.57
C SER A 164 5.46 -2.14 36.40
N TRP A 165 6.76 -2.31 36.65
CA TRP A 165 7.67 -2.93 35.67
C TRP A 165 7.26 -4.35 35.30
N ARG A 166 6.58 -5.06 36.20
CA ARG A 166 6.06 -6.42 35.93
C ARG A 166 4.98 -6.41 34.85
N ASP A 167 4.14 -5.37 34.79
CA ASP A 167 3.10 -5.26 33.76
C ASP A 167 3.74 -5.17 32.36
N VAL A 168 4.89 -4.47 32.26
CA VAL A 168 5.67 -4.38 31.01
C VAL A 168 6.28 -5.72 30.66
N THR A 169 6.95 -6.40 31.64
CA THR A 169 7.64 -7.67 31.36
C THR A 169 6.69 -8.83 31.12
N ASN A 170 5.47 -8.77 31.66
CA ASN A 170 4.42 -9.76 31.43
C ASN A 170 3.57 -9.48 30.18
N GLY A 171 3.88 -8.40 29.42
CA GLY A 171 3.14 -8.04 28.20
C GLY A 171 1.71 -7.58 28.44
N GLN A 172 1.39 -7.11 29.66
CA GLN A 172 0.07 -6.60 30.02
C GLN A 172 -0.06 -5.08 29.82
N ALA A 173 1.07 -4.38 29.74
CA ALA A 173 1.13 -2.95 29.55
C ALA A 173 0.61 -2.53 28.15
N PHE A 174 -0.23 -1.52 28.10
CA PHE A 174 -0.78 -0.95 26.88
C PHE A 174 -1.48 -1.96 25.96
N ARG A 175 -2.12 -2.99 26.51
CA ARG A 175 -2.74 -4.07 25.74
C ARG A 175 -4.19 -4.30 26.16
N GLY A 176 -5.07 -4.65 25.18
CA GLY A 176 -6.46 -5.06 25.43
C GLY A 176 -7.52 -4.14 24.83
N GLY A 177 -7.17 -2.95 24.33
CA GLY A 177 -8.13 -1.97 23.81
C GLY A 177 -8.52 -2.13 22.33
N GLY A 178 -7.93 -3.08 21.60
CA GLY A 178 -8.21 -3.26 20.18
C GLY A 178 -7.71 -2.11 19.28
N GLN A 179 -6.97 -1.18 19.84
CA GLN A 179 -6.32 -0.07 19.14
C GLN A 179 -5.03 -0.56 18.49
N GLU A 180 -4.50 0.22 17.57
CA GLU A 180 -3.28 -0.11 16.84
C GLU A 180 -2.20 0.95 17.09
N PHE A 181 -1.02 0.50 17.48
CA PHE A 181 0.16 1.35 17.62
C PHE A 181 1.24 0.87 16.67
N ARG A 182 1.84 1.80 15.93
CA ARG A 182 2.96 1.52 15.04
C ARG A 182 4.05 2.56 15.20
N PHE A 183 5.26 2.08 15.41
CA PHE A 183 6.49 2.85 15.29
C PHE A 183 7.28 2.33 14.10
N GLU A 184 7.78 3.22 13.27
CA GLU A 184 8.60 2.87 12.11
C GLU A 184 9.81 3.80 12.04
N ALA A 185 10.99 3.24 11.87
CA ALA A 185 12.21 3.96 11.59
C ALA A 185 12.88 3.38 10.34
N SER A 186 13.07 4.20 9.33
CA SER A 186 13.65 3.81 8.05
C SER A 186 14.87 4.67 7.75
N PRO A 187 16.04 4.38 8.38
CA PRO A 187 17.29 5.05 8.04
C PRO A 187 17.77 4.63 6.65
N GLY A 188 18.20 5.57 5.84
CA GLY A 188 18.67 5.29 4.49
C GLY A 188 19.62 6.35 3.95
N THR A 189 20.20 6.14 2.77
CA THR A 189 21.19 7.06 2.20
C THR A 189 20.56 8.26 1.51
N GLN A 190 19.36 8.10 0.96
CA GLN A 190 18.62 9.19 0.30
C GLN A 190 17.36 9.59 1.06
N ILE A 191 16.78 8.66 1.82
CA ILE A 191 15.56 8.87 2.58
C ILE A 191 15.83 8.39 4.00
N ASN A 192 15.65 9.28 4.99
CA ASN A 192 15.56 8.91 6.38
C ASN A 192 14.17 9.27 6.87
N ARG A 193 13.45 8.31 7.45
CA ARG A 193 12.08 8.51 7.91
C ARG A 193 11.88 7.91 9.29
N MET A 194 11.11 8.61 10.09
CA MET A 194 10.60 8.14 11.37
C MET A 194 9.10 8.44 11.42
N LEU A 195 8.30 7.46 11.85
CA LEU A 195 6.86 7.55 11.96
C LEU A 195 6.40 6.92 13.27
N VAL A 196 5.51 7.60 13.96
CA VAL A 196 4.73 7.05 15.07
C VAL A 196 3.27 7.22 14.69
N SER A 197 2.49 6.16 14.73
CA SER A 197 1.06 6.24 14.48
C SER A 197 0.25 5.48 15.52
N PHE A 198 -0.88 6.04 15.84
CA PHE A 198 -1.92 5.48 16.69
C PHE A 198 -3.22 5.43 15.91
N ARG A 199 -3.92 4.31 15.96
CA ARG A 199 -5.21 4.13 15.30
C ARG A 199 -6.20 3.52 16.27
N ASP A 200 -7.38 4.11 16.34
CA ASP A 200 -8.55 3.54 17.01
C ASP A 200 -9.62 3.26 15.95
N PRO A 201 -9.97 1.98 15.69
CA PRO A 201 -10.95 1.64 14.66
C PRO A 201 -12.39 2.03 15.03
N TYR A 202 -12.68 2.23 16.33
CA TYR A 202 -14.03 2.48 16.85
C TYR A 202 -14.04 3.54 17.96
N VAL A 203 -13.71 4.77 17.60
CA VAL A 203 -13.66 5.87 18.55
C VAL A 203 -14.99 6.03 19.28
N MET A 204 -14.98 5.95 20.63
CA MET A 204 -16.18 6.01 21.47
C MET A 204 -17.26 4.99 21.08
N ASP A 205 -16.85 3.78 20.68
CA ASP A 205 -17.73 2.70 20.20
C ASP A 205 -18.57 3.04 18.95
N LEU A 206 -18.22 4.12 18.26
CA LEU A 206 -18.83 4.50 16.98
C LEU A 206 -18.08 3.84 15.81
N PRO A 207 -18.74 3.57 14.68
CA PRO A 207 -18.08 3.04 13.48
C PRO A 207 -17.29 4.15 12.75
N ILE A 208 -16.45 4.84 13.50
CA ILE A 208 -15.56 5.92 13.04
C ILE A 208 -14.15 5.58 13.49
N SER A 209 -13.24 5.46 12.55
CA SER A 209 -11.83 5.27 12.85
C SER A 209 -11.12 6.59 13.05
N LEU A 210 -10.29 6.65 14.07
CA LEU A 210 -9.35 7.74 14.32
C LEU A 210 -7.94 7.27 13.93
N ASN A 211 -7.20 8.12 13.25
CA ASN A 211 -5.77 7.89 13.04
C ASN A 211 -5.00 9.17 13.37
N VAL A 212 -4.03 9.06 14.25
CA VAL A 212 -3.12 10.14 14.65
C VAL A 212 -1.71 9.69 14.37
N SER A 213 -0.94 10.49 13.65
CA SER A 213 0.46 10.17 13.38
C SER A 213 1.36 11.39 13.49
N GLY A 214 2.57 11.16 13.98
CA GLY A 214 3.67 12.11 13.96
C GLY A 214 4.82 11.55 13.12
N TYR A 215 5.47 12.38 12.35
CA TYR A 215 6.54 11.96 11.47
C TYR A 215 7.64 13.00 11.32
N ALA A 216 8.81 12.49 11.00
CA ALA A 216 9.93 13.30 10.55
C ALA A 216 10.62 12.56 9.41
N PHE A 217 10.93 13.25 8.32
CA PHE A 217 11.75 12.68 7.27
C PHE A 217 12.70 13.69 6.64
N THR A 218 13.79 13.19 6.10
CA THR A 218 14.74 13.92 5.27
C THR A 218 14.90 13.17 3.97
N ARG A 219 14.87 13.87 2.86
CA ARG A 219 15.02 13.27 1.53
C ARG A 219 15.92 14.10 0.64
N ALA A 220 16.85 13.42 -0.02
CA ALA A 220 17.63 13.98 -1.11
C ALA A 220 16.90 13.68 -2.43
N TYR A 221 16.37 14.71 -3.09
CA TYR A 221 15.83 14.62 -4.44
C TYR A 221 16.89 14.92 -5.50
N PRO A 222 16.69 14.61 -6.76
CA PRO A 222 17.67 14.89 -7.81
C PRO A 222 18.05 16.37 -7.93
N ASN A 223 17.13 17.29 -7.61
CA ASN A 223 17.32 18.72 -7.80
C ASN A 223 17.38 19.54 -6.50
N TRP A 224 16.98 18.97 -5.34
CA TRP A 224 17.00 19.63 -4.03
C TRP A 224 17.00 18.63 -2.89
N ASN A 225 17.16 19.14 -1.68
CA ASN A 225 16.97 18.40 -0.45
C ASN A 225 15.76 18.94 0.31
N GLU A 226 15.11 18.06 1.05
CA GLU A 226 13.92 18.39 1.83
C GLU A 226 13.96 17.72 3.20
N LYS A 227 13.59 18.47 4.23
CA LYS A 227 13.36 17.96 5.57
C LYS A 227 11.96 18.37 6.00
N ARG A 228 11.15 17.41 6.44
CA ARG A 228 9.81 17.66 6.98
C ARG A 228 9.68 17.09 8.37
N GLY A 229 8.90 17.78 9.20
CA GLY A 229 8.45 17.28 10.49
C GLY A 229 7.04 17.75 10.75
N GLY A 230 6.17 16.86 11.17
CA GLY A 230 4.78 17.22 11.35
C GLY A 230 3.91 16.12 11.91
N GLY A 231 2.60 16.39 11.89
CA GLY A 231 1.58 15.47 12.34
C GLY A 231 0.39 15.42 11.39
N ARG A 232 -0.30 14.31 11.44
CA ARG A 232 -1.57 14.08 10.73
C ARG A 232 -2.60 13.52 11.69
N PHE A 233 -3.79 14.04 11.59
CA PHE A 233 -4.99 13.59 12.28
C PHE A 233 -6.04 13.25 11.22
N SER A 234 -6.68 12.09 11.29
CA SER A 234 -7.76 11.76 10.37
C SER A 234 -8.90 11.01 11.06
N LEU A 235 -10.10 11.31 10.61
CA LEU A 235 -11.32 10.59 10.95
C LEU A 235 -11.86 9.95 9.69
N GLY A 236 -12.21 8.66 9.78
CA GLY A 236 -12.71 7.92 8.65
C GLY A 236 -13.84 6.98 9.01
N ARG A 237 -14.60 6.57 8.00
CA ARG A 237 -15.69 5.61 8.15
C ARG A 237 -15.74 4.65 6.98
N GLN A 238 -15.95 3.38 7.31
CA GLN A 238 -16.21 2.33 6.33
C GLN A 238 -17.70 2.27 6.01
N PHE A 239 -18.04 2.24 4.73
CA PHE A 239 -19.39 2.07 4.21
C PHE A 239 -19.49 0.76 3.43
N GLY A 240 -20.16 -0.23 4.02
CA GLY A 240 -20.15 -1.59 3.47
C GLY A 240 -18.75 -2.21 3.49
N THR A 241 -18.44 -3.05 2.52
CA THR A 241 -17.18 -3.80 2.45
C THR A 241 -16.10 -3.13 1.59
N SER A 242 -16.48 -2.17 0.75
CA SER A 242 -15.60 -1.69 -0.32
C SER A 242 -15.41 -0.18 -0.35
N VAL A 243 -16.19 0.62 0.40
CA VAL A 243 -16.10 2.08 0.37
C VAL A 243 -15.57 2.59 1.70
N TYR A 244 -14.54 3.39 1.67
CA TYR A 244 -14.01 4.10 2.83
C TYR A 244 -13.94 5.59 2.53
N ALA A 245 -14.42 6.42 3.44
CA ALA A 245 -14.28 7.86 3.36
C ALA A 245 -13.57 8.40 4.59
N ASP A 246 -12.66 9.34 4.40
CA ASP A 246 -11.93 9.99 5.47
C ASP A 246 -11.76 11.49 5.24
N VAL A 247 -11.53 12.19 6.35
CA VAL A 247 -11.08 13.57 6.35
C VAL A 247 -9.80 13.64 7.18
N ALA A 248 -8.73 14.07 6.57
CA ALA A 248 -7.43 14.21 7.22
C ALA A 248 -7.01 15.66 7.31
N MET A 249 -6.47 16.04 8.46
CA MET A 249 -5.76 17.30 8.68
C MET A 249 -4.28 17.01 8.82
N ARG A 250 -3.45 17.77 8.11
CA ARG A 250 -1.99 17.68 8.15
C ARG A 250 -1.43 19.03 8.58
N VAL A 251 -0.43 19.00 9.47
CA VAL A 251 0.29 20.19 9.93
C VAL A 251 1.76 19.85 9.97
N GLU A 252 2.60 20.60 9.25
CA GLU A 252 4.03 20.31 9.15
C GLU A 252 4.87 21.55 8.89
N ASP A 253 6.14 21.46 9.30
CA ASP A 253 7.22 22.35 8.90
C ASP A 253 8.08 21.68 7.83
N ILE A 254 8.37 22.41 6.76
CA ILE A 254 9.12 21.95 5.61
C ILE A 254 10.34 22.85 5.43
N ASN A 255 11.53 22.26 5.42
CA ASN A 255 12.76 22.95 5.05
C ASN A 255 13.21 22.48 3.66
N PHE A 256 13.21 23.41 2.72
CA PHE A 256 13.60 23.19 1.32
C PHE A 256 14.96 23.85 1.04
N TYR A 257 15.96 23.06 0.63
CA TYR A 257 17.35 23.51 0.52
C TYR A 257 18.16 22.67 -0.46
N GLY A 258 19.41 23.08 -0.71
CA GLY A 258 20.40 22.26 -1.43
C GLY A 258 20.17 22.12 -2.92
N TYR A 259 19.53 23.08 -3.54
CA TYR A 259 19.32 23.15 -4.98
C TYR A 259 20.50 23.78 -5.72
N ALA A 260 20.65 23.48 -7.03
CA ALA A 260 21.71 23.99 -7.87
C ALA A 260 21.51 25.48 -8.26
N SER A 261 22.59 26.16 -8.60
CA SER A 261 22.56 27.56 -9.12
C SER A 261 22.73 27.57 -10.64
N PRO A 262 22.01 28.42 -11.39
CA PRO A 262 20.96 29.33 -10.93
C PRO A 262 19.65 28.58 -10.59
N PRO A 263 19.00 28.94 -9.48
CA PRO A 263 17.74 28.30 -9.10
C PRO A 263 16.55 28.90 -9.88
N PRO A 264 15.55 28.10 -10.21
CA PRO A 264 14.24 28.57 -10.66
C PRO A 264 13.56 29.49 -9.64
N SER A 265 12.68 30.38 -10.11
CA SER A 265 11.89 31.25 -9.23
C SER A 265 11.01 30.46 -8.25
N GLU A 266 10.51 29.31 -8.68
CA GLU A 266 9.70 28.38 -7.88
C GLU A 266 10.49 27.80 -6.69
N TYR A 267 11.81 27.58 -6.89
CA TYR A 267 12.69 27.09 -5.82
C TYR A 267 13.02 28.21 -4.83
N LEU A 268 13.28 29.42 -5.34
CA LEU A 268 13.51 30.58 -4.47
C LEU A 268 12.28 30.89 -3.60
N ALA A 269 11.09 30.79 -4.17
CA ALA A 269 9.83 31.00 -3.43
C ALA A 269 9.62 29.98 -2.32
N ALA A 270 10.07 28.73 -2.52
CA ALA A 270 9.91 27.63 -1.57
C ALA A 270 11.09 27.49 -0.60
N SER A 271 12.17 28.27 -0.79
CA SER A 271 13.43 28.12 -0.06
C SER A 271 13.32 28.40 1.43
N GLY A 272 14.03 27.59 2.21
CA GLY A 272 14.08 27.72 3.67
C GLY A 272 12.92 27.00 4.38
N ASN A 273 12.57 27.49 5.57
CA ASN A 273 11.51 26.92 6.38
C ASN A 273 10.16 27.49 6.00
N THR A 274 9.21 26.62 5.72
CA THR A 274 7.82 26.94 5.39
C THR A 274 6.89 26.13 6.27
N PHE A 275 5.81 26.76 6.75
CA PHE A 275 4.73 26.11 7.50
C PHE A 275 3.60 25.76 6.54
N LEU A 276 3.09 24.54 6.65
CA LEU A 276 1.97 24.05 5.89
C LEU A 276 0.93 23.39 6.80
N ALA A 277 -0.31 23.81 6.66
CA ALA A 277 -1.49 23.09 7.16
C ALA A 277 -2.38 22.72 5.99
N SER A 278 -3.04 21.56 6.02
CA SER A 278 -3.99 21.18 4.99
C SER A 278 -5.15 20.35 5.55
N LEU A 279 -6.28 20.41 4.85
CA LEU A 279 -7.44 19.56 5.06
C LEU A 279 -7.69 18.76 3.79
N ARG A 280 -7.78 17.44 3.95
CA ARG A 280 -7.91 16.51 2.81
C ARG A 280 -9.06 15.53 3.03
N PRO A 281 -10.29 15.82 2.61
CA PRO A 281 -11.32 14.81 2.42
C PRO A 281 -10.94 13.86 1.29
N SER A 282 -11.21 12.56 1.50
CA SER A 282 -11.00 11.53 0.47
C SER A 282 -12.07 10.45 0.54
N ILE A 283 -12.31 9.81 -0.61
CA ILE A 283 -13.14 8.63 -0.73
C ILE A 283 -12.38 7.57 -1.52
N THR A 284 -12.38 6.36 -0.98
CA THR A 284 -11.71 5.20 -1.57
C THR A 284 -12.72 4.09 -1.79
N PHE A 285 -12.74 3.53 -2.97
CA PHE A 285 -13.45 2.30 -3.32
C PHE A 285 -12.41 1.22 -3.60
N ASP A 286 -12.44 0.11 -2.84
CA ASP A 286 -11.52 -1.01 -3.01
C ASP A 286 -12.27 -2.33 -2.88
N ASN A 287 -12.35 -3.08 -3.99
CA ASN A 287 -12.90 -4.44 -4.03
C ASN A 287 -11.89 -5.43 -4.64
N ARG A 288 -10.61 -5.13 -4.54
CA ARG A 288 -9.56 -6.06 -4.96
C ARG A 288 -9.60 -7.32 -4.10
N ASN A 289 -9.32 -8.45 -4.74
CA ASN A 289 -9.27 -9.73 -4.03
C ASN A 289 -8.04 -9.88 -3.10
N ASP A 290 -6.98 -9.12 -3.36
CA ASP A 290 -5.75 -9.06 -2.57
C ASP A 290 -5.18 -7.64 -2.64
N PRO A 291 -4.88 -6.99 -1.52
CA PRO A 291 -4.30 -5.64 -1.52
C PRO A 291 -2.83 -5.61 -1.97
N VAL A 292 -2.07 -6.72 -1.82
CA VAL A 292 -0.64 -6.82 -2.12
C VAL A 292 -0.37 -7.30 -3.54
N ALA A 293 -1.02 -8.40 -3.94
CA ALA A 293 -0.86 -9.02 -5.25
C ALA A 293 -2.21 -9.21 -5.97
N PRO A 294 -2.91 -8.12 -6.28
CA PRO A 294 -4.24 -8.19 -6.86
C PRO A 294 -4.22 -8.77 -8.26
N ASN A 295 -5.15 -9.69 -8.54
CA ASN A 295 -5.37 -10.23 -9.87
C ASN A 295 -6.80 -10.04 -10.36
N LYS A 296 -7.71 -9.56 -9.49
CA LYS A 296 -9.11 -9.27 -9.80
C LYS A 296 -9.62 -8.13 -8.93
N GLY A 297 -10.58 -7.39 -9.45
CA GLY A 297 -11.22 -6.28 -8.73
C GLY A 297 -10.70 -4.92 -9.19
N GLN A 298 -11.00 -3.91 -8.43
CA GLN A 298 -10.64 -2.54 -8.75
C GLN A 298 -10.42 -1.71 -7.49
N TYR A 299 -9.61 -0.68 -7.65
CA TYR A 299 -9.34 0.35 -6.67
C TYR A 299 -9.62 1.70 -7.33
N PHE A 300 -10.29 2.59 -6.64
CA PHE A 300 -10.48 3.96 -7.05
C PHE A 300 -10.39 4.87 -5.84
N GLN A 301 -9.65 5.96 -5.94
CA GLN A 301 -9.56 6.99 -4.91
C GLN A 301 -9.77 8.36 -5.53
N ALA A 302 -10.57 9.18 -4.86
CA ALA A 302 -10.71 10.59 -5.14
C ALA A 302 -10.40 11.38 -3.87
N ALA A 303 -9.56 12.40 -3.99
CA ALA A 303 -9.18 13.27 -2.88
C ALA A 303 -9.15 14.72 -3.33
N PHE A 304 -9.57 15.59 -2.42
CA PHE A 304 -9.41 17.03 -2.52
C PHE A 304 -8.57 17.49 -1.33
N GLU A 305 -7.58 18.32 -1.56
CA GLU A 305 -6.78 18.90 -0.50
C GLU A 305 -6.76 20.43 -0.63
N GLN A 306 -7.07 21.12 0.44
CA GLN A 306 -6.86 22.55 0.55
C GLN A 306 -5.68 22.77 1.49
N GLY A 307 -4.60 23.31 0.96
CA GLY A 307 -3.44 23.75 1.73
C GLY A 307 -3.50 25.21 2.07
N TRP A 308 -2.96 25.58 3.24
CA TRP A 308 -2.74 26.96 3.69
C TRP A 308 -1.56 27.04 4.65
N GLY A 309 -1.12 28.27 4.96
CA GLY A 309 0.09 28.55 5.72
C GLY A 309 1.01 29.47 4.94
N SER A 310 2.27 29.10 4.71
CA SER A 310 3.19 29.87 3.87
C SER A 310 2.71 29.94 2.40
N PHE A 311 1.94 28.94 1.97
CA PHE A 311 1.31 28.87 0.64
C PHE A 311 -0.16 28.47 0.80
N THR A 312 -0.99 28.94 -0.14
CA THR A 312 -2.40 28.56 -0.21
C THR A 312 -2.68 27.95 -1.58
N TYR A 313 -3.18 26.71 -1.59
CA TYR A 313 -3.45 26.00 -2.84
C TYR A 313 -4.55 24.95 -2.69
N PRO A 314 -5.41 24.77 -3.70
CA PRO A 314 -6.24 23.60 -3.85
C PRO A 314 -5.49 22.50 -4.59
N LYS A 315 -5.77 21.23 -4.28
CA LYS A 315 -5.23 20.08 -4.98
C LYS A 315 -6.30 18.99 -5.12
N VAL A 316 -6.46 18.45 -6.31
CA VAL A 316 -7.37 17.34 -6.62
C VAL A 316 -6.54 16.17 -7.12
N GLU A 317 -6.83 14.99 -6.62
CA GLU A 317 -6.17 13.75 -7.03
C GLU A 317 -7.21 12.66 -7.27
N LEU A 318 -7.13 12.01 -8.43
CA LEU A 318 -7.94 10.86 -8.82
C LEU A 318 -7.00 9.72 -9.18
N GLU A 319 -7.15 8.57 -8.57
CA GLU A 319 -6.41 7.37 -8.91
C GLU A 319 -7.36 6.22 -9.14
N GLY A 320 -7.12 5.47 -10.21
CA GLY A 320 -7.88 4.26 -10.55
C GLY A 320 -6.95 3.11 -10.91
N ARG A 321 -7.29 1.90 -10.46
CA ARG A 321 -6.62 0.66 -10.84
C ARG A 321 -7.67 -0.40 -11.09
N LYS A 322 -7.50 -1.18 -12.16
CA LYS A 322 -8.39 -2.30 -12.50
C LYS A 322 -7.57 -3.52 -12.84
N TYR A 323 -7.99 -4.65 -12.31
CA TYR A 323 -7.31 -5.93 -12.46
C TYR A 323 -8.25 -6.95 -13.07
N TYR A 324 -7.78 -7.66 -14.08
CA TYR A 324 -8.52 -8.73 -14.76
C TYR A 324 -7.66 -9.99 -14.81
N THR A 325 -8.16 -11.09 -14.25
CA THR A 325 -7.59 -12.40 -14.53
C THR A 325 -8.02 -12.81 -15.93
N VAL A 326 -7.10 -12.80 -16.88
CA VAL A 326 -7.35 -13.14 -18.30
C VAL A 326 -7.37 -14.65 -18.48
N TRP A 327 -6.49 -15.34 -17.77
CA TRP A 327 -6.37 -16.77 -17.82
C TRP A 327 -5.80 -17.32 -16.50
N GLN A 328 -6.12 -18.57 -16.20
CA GLN A 328 -5.55 -19.31 -15.07
C GLN A 328 -5.55 -20.79 -15.37
N ARG A 329 -4.70 -21.56 -14.72
CA ARG A 329 -4.70 -23.01 -14.80
C ARG A 329 -6.01 -23.60 -14.20
N PRO A 330 -6.38 -24.85 -14.54
CA PRO A 330 -7.60 -25.49 -13.99
C PRO A 330 -7.61 -25.60 -12.45
N ASP A 331 -6.44 -25.67 -11.82
CA ASP A 331 -6.26 -25.69 -10.36
C ASP A 331 -6.35 -24.28 -9.71
N GLY A 332 -6.59 -23.25 -10.51
CA GLY A 332 -6.67 -21.85 -10.06
C GLY A 332 -5.32 -21.16 -9.88
N SER A 333 -4.21 -21.84 -10.10
CA SER A 333 -2.85 -21.28 -10.11
C SER A 333 -2.49 -20.65 -11.48
N GLY A 334 -1.30 -20.10 -11.61
CA GLY A 334 -0.78 -19.60 -12.89
C GLY A 334 -1.58 -18.45 -13.46
N LYS A 335 -2.11 -17.58 -12.63
CA LYS A 335 -2.98 -16.47 -13.06
C LYS A 335 -2.23 -15.50 -13.95
N GLN A 336 -2.79 -15.24 -15.12
CA GLN A 336 -2.35 -14.18 -16.02
C GLN A 336 -3.24 -12.97 -15.78
N THR A 337 -2.61 -11.85 -15.43
CA THR A 337 -3.31 -10.66 -14.99
C THR A 337 -3.08 -9.50 -15.95
N PHE A 338 -4.17 -8.90 -16.42
CA PHE A 338 -4.14 -7.62 -17.11
C PHE A 338 -4.51 -6.51 -16.13
N THR A 339 -3.63 -5.52 -16.02
CA THR A 339 -3.77 -4.39 -15.10
C THR A 339 -3.86 -3.09 -15.88
N MET A 340 -4.82 -2.25 -15.54
CA MET A 340 -4.91 -0.88 -15.98
C MET A 340 -4.77 0.05 -14.77
N ARG A 341 -3.96 1.08 -14.90
CA ARG A 341 -3.79 2.11 -13.88
C ARG A 341 -3.92 3.49 -14.52
N GLY A 342 -4.59 4.41 -13.82
CA GLY A 342 -4.70 5.80 -14.20
C GLY A 342 -4.54 6.70 -12.98
N PHE A 343 -3.86 7.81 -13.16
CA PHE A 343 -3.72 8.88 -12.19
C PHE A 343 -4.00 10.22 -12.89
N PHE A 344 -4.80 11.06 -12.25
CA PHE A 344 -5.05 12.42 -12.69
C PHE A 344 -4.98 13.37 -11.49
N GLY A 345 -4.17 14.40 -11.60
CA GLY A 345 -3.97 15.40 -10.56
C GLY A 345 -4.01 16.81 -11.10
N LEU A 346 -4.65 17.70 -10.34
CA LEU A 346 -4.68 19.15 -10.59
C LEU A 346 -4.35 19.89 -9.31
N THR A 347 -3.56 20.96 -9.40
CA THR A 347 -3.30 21.84 -8.26
C THR A 347 -3.23 23.28 -8.70
N GLY A 348 -3.36 24.22 -7.75
CA GLY A 348 -3.28 25.65 -8.04
C GLY A 348 -1.89 26.07 -8.53
N THR A 349 -1.83 27.14 -9.32
CA THR A 349 -0.55 27.71 -9.81
C THR A 349 0.34 28.26 -8.68
N GLY A 350 -0.26 28.66 -7.54
CA GLY A 350 0.46 29.08 -6.33
C GLY A 350 1.02 27.94 -5.49
N THR A 351 0.89 26.68 -5.92
CA THR A 351 1.38 25.52 -5.19
C THR A 351 2.91 25.52 -5.15
N PRO A 352 3.52 25.39 -3.96
CA PRO A 352 4.97 25.33 -3.82
C PRO A 352 5.53 24.09 -4.54
N VAL A 353 6.76 24.17 -5.02
CA VAL A 353 7.36 23.13 -5.84
C VAL A 353 7.34 21.73 -5.19
N TYR A 354 7.51 21.66 -3.90
CA TYR A 354 7.51 20.40 -3.15
C TYR A 354 6.12 19.75 -3.02
N GLU A 355 5.03 20.45 -3.39
CA GLU A 355 3.65 19.93 -3.44
C GLU A 355 3.11 19.77 -4.88
N ARG A 356 3.90 20.12 -5.91
CA ARG A 356 3.55 19.91 -7.32
C ARG A 356 3.69 18.46 -7.75
N PHE A 357 3.15 18.12 -8.90
CA PHE A 357 3.23 16.77 -9.47
C PHE A 357 4.54 16.55 -10.22
N PHE A 358 5.06 15.33 -10.09
CA PHE A 358 6.25 14.84 -10.79
C PHE A 358 5.97 13.43 -11.31
N ALA A 359 6.66 13.02 -12.38
CA ALA A 359 6.61 11.65 -12.85
C ALA A 359 8.01 11.16 -13.26
N GLY A 360 8.10 9.85 -13.48
CA GLY A 360 9.32 9.10 -13.75
C GLY A 360 9.57 8.06 -12.67
N ASP A 361 10.23 6.98 -13.06
CA ASP A 361 10.53 5.80 -12.28
C ASP A 361 9.41 4.74 -12.25
N PHE A 362 9.70 3.59 -11.65
CA PHE A 362 8.84 2.39 -11.69
C PHE A 362 7.44 2.59 -11.10
N ARG A 363 7.22 3.63 -10.30
CA ARG A 363 5.92 3.94 -9.68
C ARG A 363 4.95 4.70 -10.57
N SER A 364 5.48 5.47 -11.52
CA SER A 364 4.66 6.35 -12.37
C SER A 364 4.87 6.11 -13.86
N MET A 365 6.06 6.37 -14.38
CA MET A 365 6.43 6.20 -15.78
C MET A 365 7.81 5.54 -15.87
N ARG A 366 7.85 4.24 -16.14
CA ARG A 366 9.10 3.49 -16.36
C ARG A 366 9.77 3.93 -17.66
N GLY A 367 11.08 3.81 -17.75
CA GLY A 367 11.88 4.35 -18.86
C GLY A 367 12.39 5.77 -18.62
N PHE A 368 11.86 6.45 -17.61
CA PHE A 368 12.32 7.77 -17.18
C PHE A 368 12.95 7.70 -15.79
N ALA A 369 13.90 8.59 -15.53
CA ALA A 369 14.52 8.72 -14.22
C ALA A 369 13.50 9.19 -13.17
N TYR A 370 13.80 8.95 -11.90
CA TYR A 370 12.98 9.44 -10.80
C TYR A 370 12.80 10.96 -10.88
N ARG A 371 11.55 11.44 -10.93
CA ARG A 371 11.20 12.84 -11.20
C ARG A 371 11.83 13.39 -12.48
N GLY A 372 12.09 12.51 -13.45
CA GLY A 372 12.71 12.87 -14.72
C GLY A 372 11.75 13.41 -15.78
N VAL A 373 10.44 13.38 -15.50
CA VAL A 373 9.38 13.87 -16.39
C VAL A 373 8.75 15.10 -15.79
N GLY A 374 8.62 16.17 -16.58
CA GLY A 374 7.96 17.40 -16.17
C GLY A 374 8.54 18.65 -16.84
N PRO A 375 8.08 19.84 -16.45
CA PRO A 375 8.63 21.09 -16.91
C PRO A 375 9.97 21.39 -16.22
N TYR A 376 10.96 21.80 -17.02
CA TYR A 376 12.30 22.15 -16.56
C TYR A 376 12.58 23.64 -16.72
N VAL A 377 13.28 24.21 -15.76
CA VAL A 377 13.87 25.54 -15.79
C VAL A 377 15.31 25.43 -15.28
N PHE A 378 16.29 25.95 -16.05
CA PHE A 378 17.71 25.82 -15.73
C PHE A 378 18.17 24.38 -15.46
N ASN A 379 17.65 23.42 -16.23
CA ASN A 379 17.89 21.98 -16.09
C ASN A 379 17.42 21.38 -14.74
N GLN A 380 16.52 22.08 -14.03
CA GLN A 380 15.91 21.64 -12.78
C GLN A 380 14.41 21.43 -12.98
N ASN A 381 13.87 20.28 -12.57
CA ASN A 381 12.44 19.98 -12.73
C ASN A 381 11.64 20.74 -11.67
N ILE A 382 10.76 21.65 -12.11
CA ILE A 382 9.93 22.48 -11.23
C ILE A 382 8.57 21.85 -10.88
N GLY A 383 8.30 20.64 -11.35
CA GLY A 383 7.01 19.99 -11.18
C GLY A 383 5.86 20.67 -11.92
N GLY A 384 4.81 19.91 -12.17
CA GLY A 384 3.61 20.39 -12.86
C GLY A 384 2.47 20.73 -11.93
N VAL A 385 1.56 21.61 -12.39
CA VAL A 385 0.28 21.86 -11.73
C VAL A 385 -0.80 20.90 -12.21
N MET A 386 -0.55 20.20 -13.31
CA MET A 386 -1.40 19.14 -13.84
C MET A 386 -0.56 17.89 -14.11
N SER A 387 -1.12 16.74 -13.81
CA SER A 387 -0.54 15.43 -14.13
C SER A 387 -1.64 14.49 -14.60
N ALA A 388 -1.40 13.78 -15.71
CA ALA A 388 -2.26 12.72 -16.20
C ALA A 388 -1.37 11.55 -16.64
N ILE A 389 -1.43 10.43 -15.92
CA ILE A 389 -0.55 9.27 -16.13
C ILE A 389 -1.41 8.03 -16.25
N GLY A 390 -1.13 7.21 -17.25
CA GLY A 390 -1.74 5.92 -17.45
C GLY A 390 -0.69 4.81 -17.57
N SER A 391 -1.08 3.62 -17.20
CA SER A 391 -0.27 2.42 -17.39
C SER A 391 -1.16 1.24 -17.73
N VAL A 392 -0.72 0.42 -18.66
CA VAL A 392 -1.29 -0.90 -18.95
C VAL A 392 -0.21 -1.94 -18.82
N GLU A 393 -0.52 -3.03 -18.13
CA GLU A 393 0.46 -4.08 -17.84
C GLU A 393 -0.20 -5.44 -17.98
N TYR A 394 0.50 -6.38 -18.60
CA TYR A 394 0.15 -7.79 -18.69
C TYR A 394 1.20 -8.62 -18.00
N GLN A 395 0.80 -9.34 -16.95
CA GLN A 395 1.65 -10.21 -16.16
C GLN A 395 1.28 -11.67 -16.37
N PHE A 396 2.28 -12.52 -16.55
CA PHE A 396 2.09 -13.96 -16.67
C PHE A 396 3.25 -14.74 -16.01
N PRO A 397 2.96 -15.91 -15.40
CA PRO A 397 3.96 -16.72 -14.73
C PRO A 397 4.80 -17.51 -15.75
N TRP A 398 6.11 -17.64 -15.47
CA TRP A 398 7.02 -18.51 -16.23
C TRP A 398 7.10 -19.92 -15.65
N THR A 399 6.96 -20.02 -14.34
CA THR A 399 7.19 -21.27 -13.60
C THR A 399 5.89 -21.85 -13.07
N ALA A 400 5.86 -23.17 -12.91
CA ALA A 400 4.69 -23.86 -12.39
C ALA A 400 4.35 -23.47 -10.93
N ASN A 401 5.36 -23.06 -10.16
CA ASN A 401 5.21 -22.64 -8.75
C ASN A 401 4.89 -21.16 -8.57
N ASP A 402 4.61 -20.43 -9.67
CA ASP A 402 4.24 -19.01 -9.70
C ASP A 402 5.24 -18.08 -8.95
N LYS A 403 6.53 -18.46 -8.89
CA LYS A 403 7.57 -17.64 -8.25
C LYS A 403 8.19 -16.62 -9.20
N PHE A 404 8.17 -16.91 -10.50
CA PHE A 404 8.70 -16.04 -11.53
C PHE A 404 7.59 -15.61 -12.47
N HIS A 405 7.39 -14.30 -12.59
CA HIS A 405 6.45 -13.71 -13.52
C HIS A 405 7.18 -12.78 -14.47
N GLN A 406 6.76 -12.75 -15.71
CA GLN A 406 7.09 -11.68 -16.64
C GLN A 406 5.95 -10.68 -16.68
N VAL A 407 6.33 -9.43 -16.88
CA VAL A 407 5.41 -8.33 -17.18
C VAL A 407 5.81 -7.69 -18.51
N VAL A 408 4.79 -7.29 -19.28
CA VAL A 408 4.94 -6.43 -20.46
C VAL A 408 4.03 -5.25 -20.23
N PHE A 409 4.52 -4.04 -20.46
CA PHE A 409 3.78 -2.84 -20.09
C PHE A 409 3.99 -1.67 -21.03
N SER A 410 3.07 -0.73 -20.96
CA SER A 410 3.17 0.57 -21.57
C SER A 410 2.73 1.63 -20.59
N ASP A 411 3.59 2.60 -20.33
CA ASP A 411 3.32 3.76 -19.46
C ASP A 411 3.25 5.01 -20.33
N PHE A 412 2.23 5.83 -20.11
CA PHE A 412 1.99 7.02 -20.90
C PHE A 412 1.42 8.16 -20.05
N GLY A 413 1.63 9.40 -20.48
CA GLY A 413 1.05 10.54 -19.78
C GLY A 413 1.86 11.82 -19.87
N ASN A 414 1.46 12.77 -19.03
CA ASN A 414 2.01 14.12 -18.99
C ASN A 414 2.12 14.66 -17.59
N VAL A 415 3.10 15.54 -17.38
CA VAL A 415 3.18 16.46 -16.25
C VAL A 415 3.45 17.84 -16.82
N GLU A 416 2.54 18.78 -16.59
CA GLU A 416 2.50 20.06 -17.28
C GLU A 416 2.54 21.23 -16.30
N LYS A 417 3.24 22.30 -16.73
CA LYS A 417 3.32 23.55 -15.96
C LYS A 417 1.97 24.28 -15.90
N ASP A 418 1.17 24.12 -16.93
CA ASP A 418 -0.12 24.76 -17.12
C ASP A 418 -1.22 23.69 -17.29
N TYR A 419 -2.49 24.10 -17.33
CA TYR A 419 -3.64 23.19 -17.50
C TYR A 419 -3.87 22.79 -18.98
N THR A 420 -2.78 22.53 -19.70
CA THR A 420 -2.79 22.15 -21.12
C THR A 420 -1.97 20.87 -21.33
N PHE A 421 -2.38 20.06 -22.30
CA PHE A 421 -1.62 18.87 -22.70
C PHE A 421 -0.70 19.24 -23.87
N THR A 422 0.56 19.53 -23.58
CA THR A 422 1.52 19.96 -24.60
C THR A 422 2.49 18.88 -25.05
N THR A 423 2.93 18.02 -24.12
CA THR A 423 3.98 17.03 -24.38
C THR A 423 3.51 15.66 -23.98
N PHE A 424 3.12 14.83 -24.94
CA PHE A 424 2.76 13.45 -24.70
C PHE A 424 4.02 12.58 -24.56
N ARG A 425 4.04 11.74 -23.52
CA ARG A 425 5.12 10.81 -23.25
C ARG A 425 4.60 9.39 -23.28
N LEU A 426 5.40 8.48 -23.84
CA LEU A 426 5.07 7.08 -23.98
C LEU A 426 6.33 6.25 -23.79
N ALA A 427 6.29 5.29 -22.90
CA ALA A 427 7.32 4.27 -22.75
C ALA A 427 6.71 2.88 -22.87
N VAL A 428 7.46 1.96 -23.44
CA VAL A 428 7.12 0.54 -23.49
C VAL A 428 8.23 -0.26 -22.84
N GLY A 429 7.87 -1.37 -22.22
CA GLY A 429 8.88 -2.14 -21.50
C GLY A 429 8.43 -3.54 -21.14
N THR A 430 9.38 -4.25 -20.57
CA THR A 430 9.19 -5.59 -20.03
C THR A 430 9.95 -5.69 -18.71
N GLY A 431 9.51 -6.59 -17.84
CA GLY A 431 10.17 -6.79 -16.56
C GLY A 431 9.94 -8.18 -15.99
N ILE A 432 10.68 -8.46 -14.93
CA ILE A 432 10.61 -9.73 -14.19
C ILE A 432 10.17 -9.42 -12.77
N ARG A 433 9.27 -10.26 -12.25
CA ARG A 433 8.84 -10.26 -10.84
C ARG A 433 9.25 -11.57 -10.23
N VAL A 434 9.99 -11.52 -9.14
CA VAL A 434 10.46 -12.70 -8.42
C VAL A 434 9.87 -12.70 -7.02
N VAL A 435 9.05 -13.70 -6.72
CA VAL A 435 8.44 -13.86 -5.40
C VAL A 435 9.33 -14.77 -4.56
N ILE A 436 9.93 -14.21 -3.53
CA ILE A 436 10.77 -14.94 -2.55
C ILE A 436 10.07 -14.83 -1.21
N PRO A 437 9.36 -15.88 -0.74
CA PRO A 437 8.57 -15.82 0.50
C PRO A 437 9.37 -15.40 1.73
N GLN A 438 10.67 -15.72 1.77
CA GLN A 438 11.58 -15.34 2.85
C GLN A 438 11.86 -13.85 2.93
N PHE A 439 11.67 -13.10 1.83
CA PHE A 439 11.90 -11.66 1.75
C PHE A 439 10.63 -10.83 1.96
N GLY A 440 9.52 -11.49 2.27
CA GLY A 440 8.23 -10.85 2.51
C GLY A 440 7.25 -11.01 1.35
N PRO A 441 6.08 -10.36 1.44
CA PRO A 441 4.99 -10.55 0.49
C PRO A 441 5.19 -9.83 -0.86
N TYR A 442 6.16 -8.91 -0.94
CA TYR A 442 6.38 -8.11 -2.14
C TYR A 442 7.37 -8.78 -3.09
N PRO A 443 7.06 -8.87 -4.39
CA PRO A 443 7.99 -9.41 -5.37
C PRO A 443 9.18 -8.46 -5.58
N LEU A 444 10.36 -9.03 -5.83
CA LEU A 444 11.46 -8.29 -6.41
C LEU A 444 11.09 -7.92 -7.84
N ALA A 445 11.30 -6.68 -8.22
CA ALA A 445 10.94 -6.15 -9.53
C ALA A 445 12.17 -5.64 -10.28
N PHE A 446 12.30 -6.05 -11.55
CA PHE A 446 13.35 -5.62 -12.47
C PHE A 446 12.69 -5.25 -13.79
N ASP A 447 12.71 -3.97 -14.14
CA ASP A 447 12.03 -3.45 -15.32
C ASP A 447 13.02 -2.82 -16.30
N PHE A 448 12.87 -3.15 -17.58
CA PHE A 448 13.49 -2.48 -18.71
C PHE A 448 12.41 -1.77 -19.52
N ALA A 449 12.56 -0.48 -19.68
CA ALA A 449 11.62 0.34 -20.42
C ALA A 449 12.34 1.33 -21.32
N TYR A 450 11.80 1.53 -22.52
CA TYR A 450 12.31 2.47 -23.49
C TYR A 450 11.28 3.58 -23.76
N PRO A 451 11.63 4.85 -23.58
CA PRO A 451 10.76 5.97 -23.88
C PRO A 451 10.68 6.19 -25.40
N ILE A 452 9.50 5.91 -25.99
CA ILE A 452 9.23 6.11 -27.43
C ILE A 452 8.95 7.57 -27.71
N CYS A 453 8.13 8.21 -26.85
CA CYS A 453 7.84 9.63 -26.89
C CYS A 453 8.32 10.27 -25.60
N LYS A 454 9.06 11.37 -25.72
CA LYS A 454 9.64 12.10 -24.58
C LYS A 454 9.70 13.59 -24.86
N GLY A 455 9.75 14.39 -23.82
CA GLY A 455 10.06 15.81 -23.90
C GLY A 455 11.57 16.05 -24.09
N PRO A 456 11.96 17.25 -24.56
CA PRO A 456 13.36 17.56 -24.86
C PRO A 456 14.28 17.52 -23.61
N ASP A 457 13.75 17.87 -22.46
CA ASP A 457 14.50 17.94 -21.18
C ASP A 457 14.31 16.70 -20.28
N ASP A 458 13.44 15.76 -20.68
CA ASP A 458 13.15 14.59 -19.88
C ASP A 458 14.42 13.73 -19.65
N LYS A 459 14.57 13.22 -18.44
CA LYS A 459 15.72 12.38 -18.05
C LYS A 459 15.33 10.91 -18.16
N GLU A 460 16.08 10.16 -18.94
CA GLU A 460 15.84 8.74 -19.18
C GLU A 460 16.54 7.85 -18.15
N ARG A 461 15.91 6.72 -17.84
CA ARG A 461 16.50 5.60 -17.11
C ARG A 461 15.86 4.32 -17.62
N LEU A 462 16.59 3.59 -18.46
CA LEU A 462 16.06 2.41 -19.13
C LEU A 462 15.87 1.20 -18.21
N PHE A 463 16.64 1.13 -17.13
CA PHE A 463 16.56 0.04 -16.15
C PHE A 463 16.18 0.57 -14.77
N THR A 464 15.14 -0.01 -14.19
CA THR A 464 14.71 0.25 -12.82
C THR A 464 14.54 -1.06 -12.07
N PHE A 465 14.86 -1.06 -10.79
CA PHE A 465 14.68 -2.22 -9.96
C PHE A 465 14.17 -1.84 -8.56
N PHE A 466 13.50 -2.80 -7.95
CA PHE A 466 13.04 -2.75 -6.57
C PHE A 466 13.32 -4.10 -5.91
N ILE A 467 14.00 -4.05 -4.79
CA ILE A 467 14.30 -5.19 -3.93
C ILE A 467 13.89 -4.81 -2.52
N GLY A 468 12.95 -5.52 -1.91
CA GLY A 468 12.53 -5.32 -0.51
C GLY A 468 12.60 -6.64 0.26
N ALA A 469 13.13 -6.61 1.47
CA ALA A 469 13.19 -7.73 2.38
C ALA A 469 12.76 -7.30 3.79
N PHE A 470 11.89 -8.08 4.42
CA PHE A 470 11.47 -7.91 5.81
C PHE A 470 11.75 -9.22 6.56
N TRP A 471 12.41 -9.13 7.70
CA TRP A 471 12.77 -10.23 8.59
C TRP A 471 11.99 -10.15 9.89
#